data_4c22afc03e7da4a0e666a94b34a3ad94
#
_entry.id   4c22afc03e7da4a0e666a94b34a3ad94
#
_cell.length_a   1.000
_cell.length_b   1.000
_cell.length_c   1.000
_cell.angle_alpha   90.00
_cell.angle_beta   90.00
_cell.angle_gamma   90.00
#
_symmetry.space_group_name_H-M   'P 1'
#
loop_
_entity.id
_entity.type
_entity.pdbx_description
1 polymer ?
#
loop_
_entity_poly.entity_id
_entity_poly.type
_entity_poly.pdbx_seq_one_letter_code
_entity_poly.pdbx_strand_id
1 'polypeptide(L)'
;MKSICLYFEIHQNIHLKRYRFFDIGTDHYYYDDYENERSITETAENSYIPALRALIEMAERYGSYFKCAFSLSGTAIELLEQYSPEVLELLDQLNRTGCVEFLAEPYSHGFSSIKSPECFKDEVRRLSRKIKSLFGVEPRVLRNSCLMYSDEIGALVAEMGFKGMLAEGAKQTLGWKSPHYLYHCALDPRLKLLLRDPGLSEDISYRFNDRSWNEYPLYAETYARWIAEQPAEQPVVCLFMELCALGMFQPLESNILEFLKALPEQLRDQGITFATPSELCEQLESVGPLPVEYPTTWVDEERDLSPWLGNIMQQEALDKLYSVADRVRIGGDKRLRQDWDYLQASNNLRFISTKANSYGGYRGIYSSPYDAFTNYMNILGDFITRVNELYPLEIDNDELNALLTTIKNQGDELEVKDKEIDKLKNLIGRLEKEAQAREEAAPAEAPAPEAPAAPAETPAPKAEKAPAAAHTPKKKGGKHGGKR
;
A
#
# COMPACT_ATOMS: atom_id res chain seq x y z
N MET A 1 18.75 -12.44 20.76
CA MET A 1 17.30 -12.78 20.91
C MET A 1 16.72 -12.87 19.52
N LYS A 2 15.92 -13.87 19.23
CA LYS A 2 15.31 -14.06 17.90
C LYS A 2 13.97 -13.34 17.84
N SER A 3 13.68 -12.69 16.70
CA SER A 3 12.42 -11.97 16.48
C SER A 3 11.71 -12.46 15.24
N ILE A 4 10.38 -12.49 15.29
CA ILE A 4 9.52 -12.72 14.14
C ILE A 4 9.04 -11.37 13.60
N CYS A 5 9.18 -11.20 12.29
CA CYS A 5 8.56 -10.16 11.50
C CYS A 5 7.38 -10.76 10.76
N LEU A 6 6.18 -10.60 11.31
CA LEU A 6 4.94 -11.09 10.70
C LEU A 6 4.31 -9.97 9.90
N TYR A 7 4.11 -10.16 8.59
CA TYR A 7 3.47 -9.15 7.75
C TYR A 7 2.51 -9.75 6.73
N PHE A 8 1.48 -8.98 6.45
CA PHE A 8 0.37 -9.35 5.58
C PHE A 8 0.22 -8.40 4.41
N GLU A 9 -0.28 -8.93 3.30
CA GLU A 9 -0.72 -8.15 2.16
C GLU A 9 -2.24 -8.19 2.03
N ILE A 10 -2.83 -7.03 1.76
CA ILE A 10 -4.20 -6.87 1.29
C ILE A 10 -4.13 -6.26 -0.11
N HIS A 11 -4.32 -7.08 -1.12
CA HIS A 11 -4.39 -6.65 -2.50
C HIS A 11 -5.61 -7.26 -3.19
N GLN A 12 -6.31 -6.41 -3.93
CA GLN A 12 -7.37 -6.78 -4.86
C GLN A 12 -7.24 -5.93 -6.12
N ASN A 13 -7.29 -6.57 -7.27
CA ASN A 13 -7.31 -5.85 -8.53
C ASN A 13 -8.73 -5.49 -8.94
N ILE A 14 -8.85 -4.45 -9.76
CA ILE A 14 -10.11 -4.12 -10.43
C ILE A 14 -10.30 -5.09 -11.60
N HIS A 15 -11.41 -5.81 -11.60
CA HIS A 15 -11.77 -6.75 -12.67
C HIS A 15 -12.18 -6.02 -13.93
N LEU A 16 -11.59 -6.44 -15.06
CA LEU A 16 -11.93 -5.91 -16.37
C LEU A 16 -13.09 -6.70 -16.96
N LYS A 17 -14.05 -6.00 -17.56
CA LYS A 17 -15.15 -6.63 -18.30
C LYS A 17 -14.69 -7.19 -19.64
N ARG A 18 -15.54 -7.96 -20.30
CA ARG A 18 -15.37 -8.33 -21.70
C ARG A 18 -15.45 -7.08 -22.58
N TYR A 19 -14.36 -6.80 -23.31
CA TYR A 19 -14.21 -5.63 -24.16
C TYR A 19 -13.78 -6.05 -25.57
N ARG A 20 -14.63 -5.76 -26.55
CA ARG A 20 -14.44 -6.22 -27.92
C ARG A 20 -13.78 -5.13 -28.76
N PHE A 21 -13.20 -5.53 -29.89
CA PHE A 21 -12.62 -4.60 -30.86
C PHE A 21 -13.60 -3.49 -31.29
N PHE A 22 -14.89 -3.80 -31.44
CA PHE A 22 -15.92 -2.82 -31.84
C PHE A 22 -16.35 -1.86 -30.73
N ASP A 23 -15.93 -2.09 -29.51
CA ASP A 23 -16.20 -1.22 -28.37
C ASP A 23 -15.18 -0.05 -28.30
N ILE A 24 -14.03 -0.18 -29.00
CA ILE A 24 -12.98 0.84 -29.09
C ILE A 24 -13.56 2.14 -29.70
N GLY A 25 -13.34 3.28 -29.01
CA GLY A 25 -13.80 4.60 -29.41
C GLY A 25 -15.28 4.87 -29.12
N THR A 26 -16.02 3.89 -28.57
CA THR A 26 -17.45 4.04 -28.27
C THR A 26 -17.79 3.77 -26.82
N ASP A 27 -17.04 2.93 -26.12
CA ASP A 27 -17.23 2.59 -24.72
C ASP A 27 -15.89 2.78 -23.97
N HIS A 28 -15.85 3.73 -23.06
CA HIS A 28 -14.66 4.10 -22.28
C HIS A 28 -14.73 3.59 -20.83
N TYR A 29 -15.61 2.65 -20.56
CA TYR A 29 -15.74 2.00 -19.27
C TYR A 29 -15.29 0.55 -19.35
N TYR A 30 -14.23 0.18 -18.61
CA TYR A 30 -13.52 -1.09 -18.82
C TYR A 30 -13.83 -2.15 -17.76
N TYR A 31 -14.61 -1.83 -16.73
CA TYR A 31 -14.68 -2.57 -15.48
C TYR A 31 -15.94 -3.42 -15.35
N ASP A 32 -15.80 -4.51 -14.60
CA ASP A 32 -16.90 -5.39 -14.18
C ASP A 32 -17.25 -5.10 -12.72
N ASP A 33 -18.16 -4.17 -12.49
CA ASP A 33 -18.54 -3.73 -11.15
C ASP A 33 -19.17 -4.86 -10.33
N TYR A 34 -19.94 -5.73 -10.99
CA TYR A 34 -20.55 -6.87 -10.29
C TYR A 34 -19.48 -7.83 -9.76
N GLU A 35 -18.48 -8.15 -10.57
CA GLU A 35 -17.38 -9.04 -10.15
C GLU A 35 -16.48 -8.35 -9.13
N ASN A 36 -16.27 -7.04 -9.22
CA ASN A 36 -15.54 -6.25 -8.23
C ASN A 36 -16.23 -6.30 -6.87
N GLU A 37 -17.54 -6.00 -6.81
CA GLU A 37 -18.33 -6.06 -5.59
C GLU A 37 -18.35 -7.48 -5.01
N ARG A 38 -18.65 -8.49 -5.84
CA ARG A 38 -18.72 -9.89 -5.41
C ARG A 38 -17.40 -10.37 -4.83
N SER A 39 -16.31 -10.16 -5.55
CA SER A 39 -14.98 -10.64 -5.19
C SER A 39 -14.48 -10.04 -3.87
N ILE A 40 -14.59 -8.71 -3.72
CA ILE A 40 -14.10 -8.04 -2.49
C ILE A 40 -15.00 -8.38 -1.29
N THR A 41 -16.32 -8.46 -1.48
CA THR A 41 -17.26 -8.79 -0.40
C THR A 41 -17.03 -10.23 0.08
N GLU A 42 -16.95 -11.19 -0.85
CA GLU A 42 -16.67 -12.59 -0.54
C GLU A 42 -15.34 -12.75 0.20
N THR A 43 -14.28 -12.07 -0.26
CA THR A 43 -12.97 -12.11 0.40
C THR A 43 -13.01 -11.44 1.78
N ALA A 44 -13.71 -10.32 1.92
CA ALA A 44 -13.85 -9.63 3.19
C ALA A 44 -14.58 -10.50 4.23
N GLU A 45 -15.70 -11.11 3.86
CA GLU A 45 -16.51 -11.94 4.76
C GLU A 45 -15.81 -13.25 5.16
N ASN A 46 -15.18 -13.92 4.19
CA ASN A 46 -14.58 -15.24 4.43
C ASN A 46 -13.15 -15.19 4.95
N SER A 47 -12.46 -14.06 4.83
CA SER A 47 -11.06 -13.94 5.22
C SER A 47 -10.75 -12.68 6.01
N TYR A 48 -10.86 -11.48 5.40
CA TYR A 48 -10.29 -10.27 6.00
C TYR A 48 -10.91 -9.94 7.36
N ILE A 49 -12.24 -9.99 7.48
CA ILE A 49 -12.95 -9.68 8.73
C ILE A 49 -12.61 -10.70 9.83
N PRO A 50 -12.73 -12.03 9.60
CA PRO A 50 -12.35 -13.02 10.60
C PRO A 50 -10.88 -12.93 11.02
N ALA A 51 -9.96 -12.76 10.06
CA ALA A 51 -8.53 -12.66 10.33
C ALA A 51 -8.18 -11.39 11.14
N LEU A 52 -8.72 -10.23 10.76
CA LEU A 52 -8.49 -8.99 11.49
C LEU A 52 -9.06 -9.03 12.90
N ARG A 53 -10.23 -9.61 13.11
CA ARG A 53 -10.79 -9.83 14.45
C ARG A 53 -9.89 -10.72 15.31
N ALA A 54 -9.33 -11.80 14.73
CA ALA A 54 -8.35 -12.64 15.42
C ALA A 54 -7.07 -11.87 15.78
N LEU A 55 -6.56 -11.04 14.88
CA LEU A 55 -5.37 -10.22 15.12
C LEU A 55 -5.62 -9.13 16.19
N ILE A 56 -6.81 -8.54 16.23
CA ILE A 56 -7.22 -7.59 17.30
C ILE A 56 -7.25 -8.32 18.64
N GLU A 57 -7.88 -9.51 18.72
CA GLU A 57 -7.90 -10.35 19.93
C GLU A 57 -6.47 -10.66 20.42
N MET A 58 -5.56 -10.97 19.49
CA MET A 58 -4.15 -11.21 19.81
C MET A 58 -3.47 -9.93 20.33
N ALA A 59 -3.70 -8.80 19.69
CA ALA A 59 -3.15 -7.51 20.12
C ALA A 59 -3.65 -7.10 21.53
N GLU A 60 -4.93 -7.32 21.81
CA GLU A 60 -5.52 -7.07 23.13
C GLU A 60 -4.97 -8.04 24.20
N ARG A 61 -4.83 -9.31 23.86
CA ARG A 61 -4.34 -10.35 24.78
C ARG A 61 -2.87 -10.22 25.12
N TYR A 62 -2.02 -9.91 24.12
CA TYR A 62 -0.57 -9.94 24.29
C TYR A 62 0.06 -8.54 24.36
N GLY A 63 -0.69 -7.48 24.09
CA GLY A 63 -0.21 -6.10 24.12
C GLY A 63 1.02 -5.89 23.24
N SER A 64 1.98 -5.13 23.73
CA SER A 64 3.21 -4.78 23.02
C SER A 64 4.11 -5.98 22.66
N TYR A 65 3.83 -7.16 23.19
CA TYR A 65 4.57 -8.36 22.80
C TYR A 65 4.20 -8.82 21.38
N PHE A 66 2.92 -8.76 21.01
CA PHE A 66 2.47 -9.11 19.65
C PHE A 66 2.61 -7.90 18.73
N LYS A 67 3.21 -8.12 17.56
CA LYS A 67 3.35 -7.10 16.52
C LYS A 67 3.20 -7.72 15.14
N CYS A 68 2.62 -6.96 14.22
CA CYS A 68 2.53 -7.33 12.82
C CYS A 68 2.64 -6.09 11.91
N ALA A 69 2.70 -6.32 10.62
CA ALA A 69 2.69 -5.24 9.64
C ALA A 69 1.74 -5.53 8.49
N PHE A 70 1.25 -4.49 7.82
CA PHE A 70 0.37 -4.59 6.67
C PHE A 70 0.85 -3.75 5.50
N SER A 71 0.79 -4.31 4.30
CA SER A 71 0.77 -3.54 3.06
C SER A 71 -0.63 -3.61 2.43
N LEU A 72 -1.12 -2.48 1.94
CA LEU A 72 -2.41 -2.36 1.28
C LEU A 72 -2.21 -1.66 -0.07
N SER A 73 -2.64 -2.29 -1.17
CA SER A 73 -2.63 -1.60 -2.45
C SER A 73 -3.71 -0.52 -2.52
N GLY A 74 -3.48 0.52 -3.33
CA GLY A 74 -4.44 1.60 -3.52
C GLY A 74 -5.77 1.10 -4.11
N THR A 75 -5.70 0.16 -5.07
CA THR A 75 -6.89 -0.46 -5.67
C THR A 75 -7.70 -1.26 -4.65
N ALA A 76 -7.04 -1.99 -3.75
CA ALA A 76 -7.73 -2.68 -2.67
C ALA A 76 -8.41 -1.70 -1.70
N ILE A 77 -7.74 -0.60 -1.35
CA ILE A 77 -8.34 0.43 -0.48
C ILE A 77 -9.59 1.01 -1.14
N GLU A 78 -9.57 1.33 -2.44
CA GLU A 78 -10.73 1.87 -3.17
C GLU A 78 -11.92 0.90 -3.17
N LEU A 79 -11.67 -0.40 -3.42
CA LEU A 79 -12.70 -1.42 -3.35
C LEU A 79 -13.27 -1.60 -1.94
N LEU A 80 -12.41 -1.55 -0.92
CA LEU A 80 -12.83 -1.65 0.48
C LEU A 80 -13.65 -0.42 0.91
N GLU A 81 -13.23 0.79 0.52
CA GLU A 81 -14.01 2.02 0.79
C GLU A 81 -15.42 1.95 0.18
N GLN A 82 -15.54 1.32 -0.98
CA GLN A 82 -16.80 1.25 -1.71
C GLN A 82 -17.72 0.12 -1.24
N TYR A 83 -17.16 -1.09 -1.02
CA TYR A 83 -17.98 -2.29 -0.85
C TYR A 83 -17.84 -2.98 0.52
N SER A 84 -16.74 -2.77 1.24
CA SER A 84 -16.48 -3.44 2.53
C SER A 84 -15.73 -2.53 3.52
N PRO A 85 -16.29 -1.36 3.87
CA PRO A 85 -15.62 -0.37 4.73
C PRO A 85 -15.30 -0.90 6.14
N GLU A 86 -16.01 -1.92 6.63
CA GLU A 86 -15.73 -2.59 7.91
C GLU A 86 -14.28 -3.09 8.01
N VAL A 87 -13.68 -3.54 6.89
CA VAL A 87 -12.28 -3.99 6.88
C VAL A 87 -11.33 -2.85 7.24
N LEU A 88 -11.58 -1.65 6.70
CA LEU A 88 -10.77 -0.47 7.03
C LEU A 88 -10.99 0.00 8.47
N GLU A 89 -12.20 -0.14 9.01
CA GLU A 89 -12.51 0.16 10.40
C GLU A 89 -11.78 -0.82 11.35
N LEU A 90 -11.74 -2.10 11.03
CA LEU A 90 -10.99 -3.11 11.79
C LEU A 90 -9.47 -2.87 11.73
N LEU A 91 -8.94 -2.47 10.57
CA LEU A 91 -7.54 -2.08 10.44
C LEU A 91 -7.21 -0.84 11.30
N ASP A 92 -8.09 0.15 11.36
CA ASP A 92 -7.91 1.31 12.22
C ASP A 92 -8.02 0.93 13.72
N GLN A 93 -8.95 0.03 14.08
CA GLN A 93 -9.01 -0.52 15.43
C GLN A 93 -7.72 -1.23 15.82
N LEU A 94 -7.18 -2.06 14.93
CA LEU A 94 -5.91 -2.75 15.14
C LEU A 94 -4.74 -1.75 15.22
N ASN A 95 -4.73 -0.68 14.39
CA ASN A 95 -3.75 0.39 14.45
C ASN A 95 -3.72 1.08 15.83
N ARG A 96 -4.89 1.35 16.40
CA ARG A 96 -5.00 1.99 17.74
C ARG A 96 -4.42 1.17 18.88
N THR A 97 -4.21 -0.13 18.71
CA THR A 97 -3.52 -0.96 19.69
C THR A 97 -2.01 -0.65 19.81
N GLY A 98 -1.43 0.01 18.80
CA GLY A 98 0.01 0.25 18.69
C GLY A 98 0.83 -0.99 18.33
N CYS A 99 0.17 -2.10 17.94
CA CYS A 99 0.83 -3.36 17.59
C CYS A 99 1.07 -3.52 16.08
N VAL A 100 0.72 -2.52 15.26
CA VAL A 100 0.75 -2.60 13.79
C VAL A 100 1.66 -1.55 13.19
N GLU A 101 2.38 -1.94 12.13
CA GLU A 101 3.07 -1.05 11.21
C GLU A 101 2.44 -1.16 9.81
N PHE A 102 2.10 0.00 9.19
CA PHE A 102 1.71 0.04 7.79
C PHE A 102 2.91 0.30 6.90
N LEU A 103 2.98 -0.47 5.81
CA LEU A 103 4.08 -0.43 4.83
C LEU A 103 3.71 0.43 3.63
N ALA A 104 4.72 1.01 2.99
CA ALA A 104 4.55 1.64 1.68
C ALA A 104 4.58 0.58 0.58
N GLU A 105 3.80 0.80 -0.48
CA GLU A 105 3.89 0.03 -1.72
C GLU A 105 3.47 0.87 -2.94
N PRO A 106 3.65 0.41 -4.20
CA PRO A 106 3.06 1.04 -5.37
C PRO A 106 1.53 0.99 -5.32
N TYR A 107 0.87 2.11 -5.68
CA TYR A 107 -0.58 2.26 -5.60
C TYR A 107 -1.35 1.17 -6.35
N SER A 108 -0.91 0.88 -7.57
CA SER A 108 -1.57 -0.01 -8.51
C SER A 108 -1.18 -1.48 -8.36
N HIS A 109 -0.23 -1.81 -7.49
CA HIS A 109 0.38 -3.13 -7.39
C HIS A 109 0.90 -3.65 -8.73
N GLY A 110 1.54 -2.77 -9.50
CA GLY A 110 2.02 -3.02 -10.86
C GLY A 110 3.54 -3.12 -10.97
N PHE A 111 4.05 -2.82 -12.17
CA PHE A 111 5.46 -2.98 -12.55
C PHE A 111 6.18 -1.65 -12.78
N SER A 112 5.69 -0.56 -12.22
CA SER A 112 6.30 0.76 -12.38
C SER A 112 7.76 0.80 -11.90
N SER A 113 8.10 0.02 -10.88
CA SER A 113 9.48 -0.05 -10.34
C SER A 113 10.54 -0.50 -11.36
N ILE A 114 10.15 -1.23 -12.41
CA ILE A 114 11.05 -1.67 -13.50
C ILE A 114 10.81 -0.94 -14.82
N LYS A 115 9.71 -0.22 -14.98
CA LYS A 115 9.34 0.45 -16.23
C LYS A 115 9.48 1.95 -16.21
N SER A 116 9.20 2.59 -15.08
CA SER A 116 9.23 4.05 -14.96
C SER A 116 9.50 4.46 -13.51
N PRO A 117 10.74 4.81 -13.16
CA PRO A 117 11.10 5.28 -11.82
C PRO A 117 10.22 6.43 -11.32
N GLU A 118 9.83 7.35 -12.22
CA GLU A 118 9.01 8.49 -11.86
C GLU A 118 7.56 8.09 -11.54
N CYS A 119 6.98 7.15 -12.31
CA CYS A 119 5.66 6.59 -11.99
C CYS A 119 5.71 5.84 -10.65
N PHE A 120 6.75 5.05 -10.43
CA PHE A 120 6.94 4.33 -9.17
C PHE A 120 7.00 5.27 -7.96
N LYS A 121 7.85 6.30 -8.02
CA LYS A 121 7.94 7.32 -6.97
C LYS A 121 6.59 7.99 -6.69
N ASP A 122 5.86 8.28 -7.75
CA ASP A 122 4.54 8.92 -7.66
C ASP A 122 3.49 8.02 -7.00
N GLU A 123 3.43 6.75 -7.41
CA GLU A 123 2.53 5.76 -6.84
C GLU A 123 2.77 5.54 -5.35
N VAL A 124 4.04 5.31 -4.97
CA VAL A 124 4.42 5.10 -3.58
C VAL A 124 4.12 6.31 -2.71
N ARG A 125 4.43 7.53 -3.18
CA ARG A 125 4.11 8.77 -2.44
C ARG A 125 2.61 8.98 -2.29
N ARG A 126 1.83 8.64 -3.32
CA ARG A 126 0.37 8.77 -3.29
C ARG A 126 -0.24 7.81 -2.31
N LEU A 127 0.18 6.55 -2.34
CA LEU A 127 -0.30 5.55 -1.38
C LEU A 127 0.12 5.89 0.05
N SER A 128 1.36 6.31 0.28
CA SER A 128 1.83 6.73 1.62
C SER A 128 0.97 7.87 2.18
N ARG A 129 0.57 8.83 1.33
CA ARG A 129 -0.37 9.89 1.75
C ARG A 129 -1.77 9.36 2.06
N LYS A 130 -2.25 8.36 1.29
CA LYS A 130 -3.55 7.71 1.54
C LYS A 130 -3.53 6.96 2.88
N ILE A 131 -2.48 6.18 3.16
CA ILE A 131 -2.26 5.49 4.45
C ILE A 131 -2.23 6.50 5.61
N LYS A 132 -1.48 7.60 5.45
CA LYS A 132 -1.43 8.66 6.45
C LYS A 132 -2.80 9.32 6.70
N SER A 133 -3.60 9.48 5.66
CA SER A 133 -4.96 10.02 5.76
C SER A 133 -5.91 9.07 6.49
N LEU A 134 -5.79 7.75 6.27
CA LEU A 134 -6.67 6.75 6.86
C LEU A 134 -6.29 6.41 8.32
N PHE A 135 -5.01 6.23 8.57
CA PHE A 135 -4.52 5.65 9.84
C PHE A 135 -3.64 6.61 10.66
N GLY A 136 -3.34 7.81 10.16
CA GLY A 136 -2.53 8.81 10.87
C GLY A 136 -1.03 8.49 10.91
N VAL A 137 -0.56 7.41 10.27
CA VAL A 137 0.82 6.92 10.31
C VAL A 137 1.52 7.11 8.97
N GLU A 138 2.84 7.31 9.01
CA GLU A 138 3.67 7.45 7.80
C GLU A 138 4.53 6.21 7.62
N PRO A 139 4.39 5.49 6.48
CA PRO A 139 5.18 4.30 6.22
C PRO A 139 6.69 4.60 6.15
N ARG A 140 7.52 3.73 6.76
CA ARG A 140 8.98 3.86 6.80
C ARG A 140 9.71 2.75 6.07
N VAL A 141 9.05 1.62 5.88
CA VAL A 141 9.55 0.45 5.17
C VAL A 141 8.68 0.21 3.96
N LEU A 142 9.29 -0.16 2.85
CA LEU A 142 8.60 -0.43 1.60
C LEU A 142 8.51 -1.93 1.35
N ARG A 143 7.34 -2.35 0.87
CA ARG A 143 7.10 -3.64 0.25
C ARG A 143 6.67 -3.41 -1.19
N ASN A 144 7.46 -3.83 -2.16
CA ASN A 144 7.11 -3.67 -3.57
C ASN A 144 6.09 -4.73 -4.01
N SER A 145 5.37 -4.47 -5.11
CA SER A 145 4.46 -5.42 -5.74
C SER A 145 5.12 -6.79 -5.86
N CYS A 146 4.42 -7.85 -5.43
CA CYS A 146 4.91 -9.22 -5.48
C CYS A 146 6.27 -9.45 -4.78
N LEU A 147 6.63 -8.64 -3.77
CA LEU A 147 7.96 -8.60 -3.14
C LEU A 147 9.11 -8.43 -4.14
N MET A 148 8.84 -7.78 -5.26
CA MET A 148 9.82 -7.56 -6.32
C MET A 148 11.00 -6.72 -5.81
N TYR A 149 12.20 -7.24 -5.97
CA TYR A 149 13.43 -6.60 -5.58
C TYR A 149 14.55 -6.87 -6.58
N SER A 150 15.31 -5.81 -6.89
CA SER A 150 16.67 -5.83 -7.44
C SER A 150 17.48 -4.70 -6.82
N ASP A 151 18.79 -4.70 -7.03
CA ASP A 151 19.66 -3.65 -6.49
C ASP A 151 19.30 -2.25 -7.03
N GLU A 152 18.88 -2.15 -8.30
CA GLU A 152 18.40 -0.90 -8.90
C GLU A 152 17.12 -0.38 -8.24
N ILE A 153 16.16 -1.28 -7.99
CA ILE A 153 14.93 -0.95 -7.24
C ILE A 153 15.30 -0.52 -5.82
N GLY A 154 16.23 -1.23 -5.18
CA GLY A 154 16.71 -0.89 -3.84
C GLY A 154 17.34 0.50 -3.78
N ALA A 155 18.19 0.85 -4.74
CA ALA A 155 18.80 2.18 -4.82
C ALA A 155 17.74 3.29 -5.00
N LEU A 156 16.72 3.04 -5.83
CA LEU A 156 15.60 3.96 -6.02
C LEU A 156 14.79 4.15 -4.73
N VAL A 157 14.54 3.08 -3.98
CA VAL A 157 13.83 3.13 -2.69
C VAL A 157 14.66 3.86 -1.62
N ALA A 158 15.97 3.66 -1.61
CA ALA A 158 16.89 4.41 -0.74
C ALA A 158 16.89 5.91 -1.03
N GLU A 159 16.87 6.30 -2.32
CA GLU A 159 16.74 7.69 -2.76
C GLU A 159 15.44 8.33 -2.26
N MET A 160 14.34 7.56 -2.19
CA MET A 160 13.06 8.01 -1.65
C MET A 160 13.05 8.21 -0.13
N GLY A 161 14.11 7.79 0.58
CA GLY A 161 14.31 8.00 2.02
C GLY A 161 13.79 6.86 2.91
N PHE A 162 13.35 5.74 2.34
CA PHE A 162 12.96 4.57 3.13
C PHE A 162 14.16 3.95 3.87
N LYS A 163 13.89 3.38 5.04
CA LYS A 163 14.92 2.76 5.90
C LYS A 163 15.12 1.27 5.61
N GLY A 164 14.07 0.63 5.14
CA GLY A 164 14.09 -0.79 4.84
C GLY A 164 13.15 -1.15 3.71
N MET A 165 13.38 -2.34 3.16
CA MET A 165 12.54 -2.95 2.14
C MET A 165 12.40 -4.44 2.44
N LEU A 166 11.19 -4.95 2.21
CA LEU A 166 10.90 -6.38 2.29
C LEU A 166 11.12 -7.01 0.92
N ALA A 167 11.79 -8.15 0.89
CA ALA A 167 12.12 -8.87 -0.32
C ALA A 167 12.01 -10.39 -0.10
N GLU A 168 12.10 -11.16 -1.17
CA GLU A 168 12.05 -12.60 -1.13
C GLU A 168 13.41 -13.20 -0.72
N GLY A 169 13.37 -14.23 0.14
CA GLY A 169 14.53 -15.05 0.49
C GLY A 169 14.84 -16.09 -0.58
N ALA A 170 14.98 -15.65 -1.83
CA ALA A 170 15.18 -16.54 -2.97
C ALA A 170 16.51 -17.31 -2.89
N LYS A 171 16.44 -18.64 -3.01
CA LYS A 171 17.59 -19.53 -2.88
C LYS A 171 18.70 -19.22 -3.92
N GLN A 172 18.30 -18.86 -5.14
CA GLN A 172 19.25 -18.51 -6.20
C GLN A 172 20.06 -17.23 -5.87
N THR A 173 19.48 -16.29 -5.11
CA THR A 173 20.14 -15.08 -4.67
C THR A 173 20.97 -15.30 -3.41
N LEU A 174 20.42 -16.05 -2.46
CA LEU A 174 21.08 -16.34 -1.19
C LEU A 174 22.25 -17.31 -1.33
N GLY A 175 22.17 -18.30 -2.23
CA GLY A 175 23.13 -19.38 -2.32
C GLY A 175 23.19 -20.17 -1.00
N TRP A 176 24.29 -20.03 -0.27
CA TRP A 176 24.50 -20.65 1.04
C TRP A 176 24.09 -19.76 2.22
N LYS A 177 23.75 -18.48 1.97
CA LYS A 177 23.33 -17.53 3.01
C LYS A 177 21.92 -17.86 3.51
N SER A 178 21.62 -17.45 4.75
CA SER A 178 20.28 -17.61 5.32
C SER A 178 19.43 -16.36 5.13
N PRO A 179 18.11 -16.47 4.93
CA PRO A 179 17.20 -15.32 4.92
C PRO A 179 17.01 -14.70 6.32
N HIS A 180 17.49 -15.34 7.37
CA HIS A 180 17.25 -14.96 8.75
C HIS A 180 18.24 -13.92 9.30
N TYR A 181 18.90 -13.19 8.42
CA TYR A 181 19.75 -12.04 8.74
C TYR A 181 19.21 -10.76 8.12
N LEU A 182 19.55 -9.65 8.73
CA LEU A 182 19.34 -8.35 8.11
C LEU A 182 20.48 -8.08 7.11
N TYR A 183 20.12 -7.84 5.85
CA TYR A 183 21.04 -7.44 4.80
C TYR A 183 20.89 -5.94 4.47
N HIS A 184 21.66 -5.46 3.51
CA HIS A 184 21.45 -4.14 2.90
C HIS A 184 21.59 -4.23 1.37
N CYS A 185 21.01 -3.24 0.67
CA CYS A 185 21.12 -3.11 -0.77
C CYS A 185 22.59 -2.95 -1.19
N ALA A 186 23.02 -3.69 -2.22
CA ALA A 186 24.41 -3.67 -2.66
C ALA A 186 24.80 -2.31 -3.27
N LEU A 187 23.88 -1.60 -3.88
CA LEU A 187 24.12 -0.27 -4.47
C LEU A 187 23.96 0.88 -3.46
N ASP A 188 23.14 0.71 -2.42
CA ASP A 188 22.98 1.72 -1.38
C ASP A 188 22.83 1.10 0.02
N PRO A 189 23.89 1.12 0.84
CA PRO A 189 23.88 0.47 2.15
C PRO A 189 22.97 1.13 3.19
N ARG A 190 22.37 2.29 2.89
CA ARG A 190 21.38 2.93 3.77
C ARG A 190 20.07 2.18 3.80
N LEU A 191 19.71 1.44 2.72
CA LEU A 191 18.51 0.63 2.65
C LEU A 191 18.77 -0.76 3.21
N LYS A 192 18.10 -1.11 4.30
CA LYS A 192 18.16 -2.43 4.91
C LYS A 192 17.13 -3.37 4.26
N LEU A 193 17.49 -4.66 4.16
CA LEU A 193 16.68 -5.69 3.51
C LEU A 193 16.28 -6.75 4.51
N LEU A 194 14.98 -6.95 4.66
CA LEU A 194 14.34 -8.02 5.42
C LEU A 194 13.83 -9.06 4.44
N LEU A 195 14.27 -10.31 4.59
CA LEU A 195 13.99 -11.36 3.63
C LEU A 195 12.93 -12.32 4.15
N ARG A 196 11.88 -12.54 3.34
CA ARG A 196 10.86 -13.56 3.62
C ARG A 196 11.51 -14.94 3.73
N ASP A 197 11.10 -15.72 4.73
CA ASP A 197 11.34 -17.16 4.72
C ASP A 197 10.29 -17.83 3.83
N PRO A 198 10.67 -18.39 2.67
CA PRO A 198 9.72 -19.02 1.76
C PRO A 198 9.07 -20.25 2.38
N GLY A 199 9.88 -21.12 3.02
CA GLY A 199 9.43 -22.39 3.57
C GLY A 199 8.38 -22.23 4.65
N LEU A 200 8.74 -21.48 5.70
CA LEU A 200 7.86 -21.24 6.83
C LEU A 200 6.59 -20.45 6.44
N SER A 201 6.71 -19.49 5.52
CA SER A 201 5.55 -18.72 5.04
C SER A 201 4.57 -19.61 4.25
N GLU A 202 5.08 -20.49 3.41
CA GLU A 202 4.26 -21.39 2.58
C GLU A 202 3.65 -22.53 3.38
N ASP A 203 4.26 -22.94 4.49
CA ASP A 203 3.69 -23.91 5.41
C ASP A 203 2.35 -23.43 5.96
N ILE A 204 2.24 -22.15 6.28
CA ILE A 204 0.97 -21.55 6.74
C ILE A 204 0.04 -21.27 5.56
N SER A 205 0.55 -20.63 4.50
CA SER A 205 -0.30 -20.10 3.41
C SER A 205 -0.89 -21.18 2.53
N TYR A 206 -0.14 -22.29 2.29
CA TYR A 206 -0.53 -23.29 1.29
C TYR A 206 -0.58 -24.71 1.81
N ARG A 207 0.32 -25.11 2.72
CA ARG A 207 0.42 -26.49 3.19
C ARG A 207 -0.41 -26.80 4.43
N PHE A 208 -0.87 -25.80 5.16
CA PHE A 208 -1.52 -25.94 6.47
C PHE A 208 -2.67 -26.97 6.48
N ASN A 209 -3.52 -26.98 5.46
CA ASN A 209 -4.65 -27.91 5.33
C ASN A 209 -4.39 -29.05 4.33
N ASP A 210 -3.16 -29.19 3.84
CA ASP A 210 -2.79 -30.31 2.94
C ASP A 210 -2.58 -31.60 3.74
N ARG A 211 -3.56 -32.48 3.68
CA ARG A 211 -3.53 -33.78 4.36
C ARG A 211 -2.46 -34.76 3.83
N SER A 212 -1.90 -34.47 2.65
CA SER A 212 -0.81 -35.26 2.08
C SER A 212 0.56 -34.80 2.55
N TRP A 213 0.64 -33.63 3.19
CA TRP A 213 1.87 -33.12 3.75
C TRP A 213 2.30 -33.90 5.00
N ASN A 214 3.58 -34.26 5.09
CA ASN A 214 4.10 -35.11 6.18
C ASN A 214 3.94 -34.49 7.58
N GLU A 215 3.89 -33.15 7.65
CA GLU A 215 3.75 -32.40 8.91
C GLU A 215 2.29 -32.06 9.27
N TYR A 216 1.34 -32.57 8.47
CA TYR A 216 -0.08 -32.38 8.78
C TYR A 216 -0.52 -33.30 9.94
N PRO A 217 -1.32 -32.78 10.92
CA PRO A 217 -1.73 -31.42 11.11
C PRO A 217 -0.64 -30.56 11.78
N LEU A 218 -0.44 -29.31 11.28
CA LEU A 218 0.52 -28.40 11.85
C LEU A 218 -0.05 -27.72 13.12
N TYR A 219 0.67 -27.83 14.23
CA TYR A 219 0.36 -27.17 15.50
C TYR A 219 1.27 -25.99 15.76
N ALA A 220 0.75 -24.96 16.47
CA ALA A 220 1.51 -23.76 16.82
C ALA A 220 2.78 -24.07 17.64
N GLU A 221 2.74 -25.08 18.54
CA GLU A 221 3.89 -25.57 19.29
C GLU A 221 4.99 -26.12 18.37
N THR A 222 4.61 -26.93 17.39
CA THR A 222 5.55 -27.50 16.41
C THR A 222 6.20 -26.42 15.56
N TYR A 223 5.40 -25.50 15.09
CA TYR A 223 5.87 -24.38 14.28
C TYR A 223 6.81 -23.44 15.06
N ALA A 224 6.45 -23.11 16.31
CA ALA A 224 7.31 -22.32 17.19
C ALA A 224 8.65 -23.01 17.48
N ARG A 225 8.64 -24.36 17.65
CA ARG A 225 9.85 -25.16 17.81
C ARG A 225 10.74 -25.09 16.57
N TRP A 226 10.20 -25.22 15.35
CA TRP A 226 10.98 -25.08 14.11
C TRP A 226 11.70 -23.74 14.00
N ILE A 227 11.03 -22.68 14.44
CA ILE A 227 11.65 -21.34 14.47
C ILE A 227 12.73 -21.28 15.55
N ALA A 228 12.50 -21.89 16.73
CA ALA A 228 13.47 -21.90 17.82
C ALA A 228 14.73 -22.71 17.47
N GLU A 229 14.59 -23.80 16.73
CA GLU A 229 15.67 -24.68 16.27
C GLU A 229 16.58 -24.03 15.22
N GLN A 230 16.15 -22.93 14.58
CA GLN A 230 17.04 -22.17 13.70
C GLN A 230 18.27 -21.68 14.49
N PRO A 231 19.47 -21.57 13.85
CA PRO A 231 20.68 -21.13 14.53
C PRO A 231 20.48 -19.87 15.40
N ALA A 232 21.08 -19.86 16.59
CA ALA A 232 20.87 -18.79 17.56
C ALA A 232 21.44 -17.43 17.10
N GLU A 233 22.42 -17.45 16.21
CA GLU A 233 23.03 -16.27 15.58
C GLU A 233 22.13 -15.63 14.52
N GLN A 234 21.07 -16.29 14.08
CA GLN A 234 20.10 -15.78 13.12
C GLN A 234 18.98 -15.01 13.85
N PRO A 235 19.03 -13.66 13.86
CA PRO A 235 18.20 -12.89 14.78
C PRO A 235 16.75 -12.65 14.30
N VAL A 236 16.42 -12.91 13.04
CA VAL A 236 15.11 -12.55 12.49
C VAL A 236 14.55 -13.65 11.60
N VAL A 237 13.25 -13.89 11.69
CA VAL A 237 12.48 -14.72 10.76
C VAL A 237 11.32 -13.87 10.24
N CYS A 238 11.30 -13.59 8.93
CA CYS A 238 10.23 -12.84 8.29
C CYS A 238 9.21 -13.79 7.68
N LEU A 239 7.97 -13.69 8.16
CA LEU A 239 6.82 -14.46 7.71
C LEU A 239 5.88 -13.55 6.92
N PHE A 240 5.69 -13.86 5.66
CA PHE A 240 4.78 -13.16 4.77
C PHE A 240 3.65 -14.07 4.32
N MET A 241 2.44 -13.51 4.30
CA MET A 241 1.30 -14.11 3.64
C MET A 241 0.33 -13.04 3.12
N GLU A 242 -0.35 -13.35 2.05
CA GLU A 242 -1.55 -12.61 1.68
C GLU A 242 -2.59 -12.85 2.78
N LEU A 243 -3.28 -11.79 3.23
CA LEU A 243 -4.28 -11.95 4.30
C LEU A 243 -5.40 -12.90 3.88
N CYS A 244 -5.73 -12.94 2.59
CA CYS A 244 -6.73 -13.87 2.03
C CYS A 244 -6.32 -15.34 2.19
N ALA A 245 -5.06 -15.65 2.49
CA ALA A 245 -4.67 -17.02 2.82
C ALA A 245 -5.43 -17.56 4.06
N LEU A 246 -5.77 -16.65 5.00
CA LEU A 246 -6.51 -16.97 6.22
C LEU A 246 -8.03 -16.94 5.97
N GLY A 247 -8.56 -17.99 5.38
CA GLY A 247 -9.98 -18.14 5.09
C GLY A 247 -10.29 -18.54 3.65
N MET A 248 -9.56 -18.01 2.66
CA MET A 248 -9.77 -18.36 1.25
C MET A 248 -8.90 -19.54 0.79
N PHE A 249 -7.57 -19.52 1.07
CA PHE A 249 -6.69 -20.64 0.73
C PHE A 249 -6.71 -21.72 1.81
N GLN A 250 -6.70 -21.29 3.05
CA GLN A 250 -6.88 -22.15 4.22
C GLN A 250 -8.26 -21.90 4.80
N PRO A 251 -9.26 -22.77 4.53
CA PRO A 251 -10.62 -22.58 5.03
C PRO A 251 -10.66 -22.38 6.53
N LEU A 252 -11.59 -21.57 7.03
CA LEU A 252 -11.70 -21.29 8.48
C LEU A 252 -11.92 -22.58 9.30
N GLU A 253 -12.57 -23.58 8.71
CA GLU A 253 -12.79 -24.90 9.30
C GLU A 253 -11.50 -25.70 9.51
N SER A 254 -10.38 -25.28 8.89
CA SER A 254 -9.07 -25.87 9.14
C SER A 254 -8.47 -25.49 10.49
N ASN A 255 -9.12 -24.60 11.24
CA ASN A 255 -8.63 -24.00 12.48
C ASN A 255 -7.36 -23.13 12.29
N ILE A 256 -7.15 -22.55 11.10
CA ILE A 256 -5.99 -21.69 10.82
C ILE A 256 -5.95 -20.47 11.76
N LEU A 257 -7.10 -19.89 12.11
CA LEU A 257 -7.15 -18.75 13.02
C LEU A 257 -6.82 -19.16 14.48
N GLU A 258 -7.23 -20.36 14.91
CA GLU A 258 -6.87 -20.87 16.24
C GLU A 258 -5.36 -21.17 16.33
N PHE A 259 -4.77 -21.71 15.25
CA PHE A 259 -3.32 -21.83 15.13
C PHE A 259 -2.64 -20.48 15.28
N LEU A 260 -3.10 -19.45 14.54
CA LEU A 260 -2.53 -18.11 14.57
C LEU A 260 -2.63 -17.49 15.98
N LYS A 261 -3.78 -17.62 16.66
CA LYS A 261 -4.00 -17.10 18.01
C LYS A 261 -3.14 -17.78 19.08
N ALA A 262 -2.83 -19.07 18.88
CA ALA A 262 -1.98 -19.83 19.80
C ALA A 262 -0.48 -19.52 19.61
N LEU A 263 -0.09 -19.09 18.41
CA LEU A 263 1.31 -18.90 18.05
C LEU A 263 2.09 -17.93 18.97
N PRO A 264 1.57 -16.76 19.40
CA PRO A 264 2.32 -15.87 20.26
C PRO A 264 2.70 -16.47 21.61
N GLU A 265 1.85 -17.30 22.21
CA GLU A 265 2.15 -17.96 23.48
C GLU A 265 3.28 -18.99 23.31
N GLN A 266 3.19 -19.81 22.28
CA GLN A 266 4.21 -20.82 21.97
C GLN A 266 5.57 -20.20 21.64
N LEU A 267 5.59 -19.07 20.93
CA LEU A 267 6.82 -18.32 20.62
C LEU A 267 7.43 -17.69 21.87
N ARG A 268 6.60 -17.12 22.75
CA ARG A 268 7.05 -16.55 24.00
C ARG A 268 7.70 -17.58 24.89
N ASP A 269 7.15 -18.78 24.96
CA ASP A 269 7.69 -19.89 25.73
C ASP A 269 9.07 -20.35 25.21
N GLN A 270 9.34 -20.14 23.92
CA GLN A 270 10.65 -20.35 23.28
C GLN A 270 11.60 -19.12 23.40
N GLY A 271 11.20 -18.05 24.06
CA GLY A 271 12.00 -16.82 24.18
C GLY A 271 12.13 -16.01 22.89
N ILE A 272 11.19 -16.20 21.95
CA ILE A 272 11.13 -15.49 20.67
C ILE A 272 10.19 -14.29 20.83
N THR A 273 10.49 -13.16 20.19
CA THR A 273 9.69 -11.92 20.24
C THR A 273 9.11 -11.57 18.88
N PHE A 274 8.11 -10.71 18.86
CA PHE A 274 7.66 -10.06 17.63
C PHE A 274 8.31 -8.68 17.49
N ALA A 275 8.61 -8.28 16.25
CA ALA A 275 9.09 -6.95 15.94
C ALA A 275 8.54 -6.49 14.58
N THR A 276 8.27 -5.19 14.46
CA THR A 276 7.89 -4.60 13.19
C THR A 276 9.10 -4.45 12.26
N PRO A 277 8.89 -4.35 10.94
CA PRO A 277 9.97 -4.09 9.98
C PRO A 277 10.84 -2.89 10.34
N SER A 278 10.24 -1.76 10.74
CA SER A 278 10.97 -0.57 11.16
C SER A 278 11.84 -0.81 12.40
N GLU A 279 11.30 -1.48 13.41
CA GLU A 279 12.04 -1.82 14.62
C GLU A 279 13.25 -2.71 14.32
N LEU A 280 13.09 -3.69 13.45
CA LEU A 280 14.19 -4.56 13.03
C LEU A 280 15.28 -3.79 12.27
N CYS A 281 14.88 -2.86 11.39
CA CYS A 281 15.81 -1.99 10.69
C CYS A 281 16.57 -1.05 11.66
N GLU A 282 15.97 -0.66 12.77
CA GLU A 282 16.62 0.19 13.79
C GLU A 282 17.48 -0.59 14.78
N GLN A 283 17.05 -1.81 15.16
CA GLN A 283 17.69 -2.59 16.22
C GLN A 283 18.83 -3.49 15.72
N LEU A 284 18.77 -3.95 14.47
CA LEU A 284 19.71 -4.91 13.93
C LEU A 284 20.77 -4.22 13.04
N GLU A 285 22.00 -4.71 13.16
CA GLU A 285 23.04 -4.38 12.21
C GLU A 285 23.00 -5.32 11.01
N SER A 286 23.23 -4.77 9.81
CA SER A 286 23.31 -5.56 8.59
C SER A 286 24.56 -6.41 8.58
N VAL A 287 24.41 -7.69 8.21
CA VAL A 287 25.56 -8.62 8.07
C VAL A 287 26.36 -8.38 6.78
N GLY A 288 25.86 -7.56 5.85
CA GLY A 288 26.53 -7.23 4.61
C GLY A 288 25.59 -6.99 3.43
N PRO A 289 26.11 -6.71 2.25
CA PRO A 289 25.33 -6.52 1.05
C PRO A 289 24.72 -7.84 0.56
N LEU A 290 23.53 -7.75 0.01
CA LEU A 290 22.89 -8.82 -0.75
C LEU A 290 22.80 -8.40 -2.22
N PRO A 291 23.72 -8.84 -3.10
CA PRO A 291 23.65 -8.52 -4.53
C PRO A 291 22.47 -9.25 -5.19
N VAL A 292 21.62 -8.47 -5.87
CA VAL A 292 20.47 -8.98 -6.65
C VAL A 292 20.43 -8.22 -7.97
N GLU A 293 21.10 -8.75 -8.97
CA GLU A 293 21.24 -8.12 -10.28
C GLU A 293 19.92 -8.14 -11.07
N TYR A 294 19.19 -9.26 -11.02
CA TYR A 294 17.92 -9.44 -11.71
C TYR A 294 16.76 -9.47 -10.72
N PRO A 295 15.62 -8.87 -11.04
CA PRO A 295 14.48 -8.82 -10.11
C PRO A 295 14.02 -10.21 -9.67
N THR A 296 13.92 -10.39 -8.36
CA THR A 296 13.32 -11.57 -7.72
C THR A 296 11.92 -11.24 -7.23
N THR A 297 11.05 -12.23 -7.10
CA THR A 297 9.69 -12.13 -6.55
C THR A 297 9.39 -13.31 -5.64
N TRP A 298 8.26 -13.27 -4.91
CA TRP A 298 7.87 -14.39 -4.05
C TRP A 298 7.05 -15.48 -4.78
N VAL A 299 6.65 -15.23 -6.02
CA VAL A 299 5.71 -16.08 -6.77
C VAL A 299 6.43 -17.16 -7.55
N ASP A 300 5.81 -18.35 -7.60
CA ASP A 300 6.28 -19.59 -8.23
C ASP A 300 7.67 -20.06 -7.71
N GLU A 301 8.15 -21.21 -8.17
CA GLU A 301 9.41 -21.80 -7.70
C GLU A 301 10.65 -21.05 -8.19
N GLU A 302 10.58 -20.45 -9.38
CA GLU A 302 11.68 -19.73 -10.01
C GLU A 302 11.98 -18.40 -9.32
N ARG A 303 11.03 -17.85 -8.57
CA ARG A 303 11.18 -16.58 -7.84
C ARG A 303 11.68 -15.43 -8.73
N ASP A 304 11.21 -15.37 -9.97
CA ASP A 304 11.59 -14.38 -10.99
C ASP A 304 10.36 -13.67 -11.55
N LEU A 305 10.51 -12.95 -12.66
CA LEU A 305 9.42 -12.22 -13.34
C LEU A 305 8.65 -13.06 -14.37
N SER A 306 9.00 -14.34 -14.57
CA SER A 306 8.37 -15.17 -15.60
C SER A 306 6.85 -15.34 -15.47
N PRO A 307 6.23 -15.25 -14.28
CA PRO A 307 4.78 -15.25 -14.15
C PRO A 307 4.07 -14.12 -14.89
N TRP A 308 4.75 -12.98 -15.08
CA TRP A 308 4.17 -11.76 -15.66
C TRP A 308 4.85 -11.29 -16.95
N LEU A 309 6.10 -11.69 -17.20
CA LEU A 309 6.91 -11.27 -18.34
C LEU A 309 7.55 -12.46 -19.06
N GLY A 310 7.05 -13.66 -18.84
CA GLY A 310 7.59 -14.91 -19.35
C GLY A 310 7.32 -15.17 -20.83
N ASN A 311 6.41 -14.42 -21.46
CA ASN A 311 6.09 -14.55 -22.88
C ASN A 311 5.98 -13.19 -23.59
N ILE A 312 6.01 -13.21 -24.92
CA ILE A 312 6.01 -12.00 -25.75
C ILE A 312 4.71 -11.18 -25.60
N MET A 313 3.57 -11.84 -25.38
CA MET A 313 2.27 -11.15 -25.21
C MET A 313 2.28 -10.31 -23.91
N GLN A 314 2.84 -10.83 -22.83
CA GLN A 314 2.97 -10.10 -21.56
C GLN A 314 3.89 -8.90 -21.72
N GLN A 315 5.03 -9.08 -22.40
CA GLN A 315 6.00 -8.01 -22.65
C GLN A 315 5.39 -6.90 -23.51
N GLU A 316 4.74 -7.27 -24.63
CA GLU A 316 4.05 -6.34 -25.51
C GLU A 316 2.95 -5.56 -24.79
N ALA A 317 2.14 -6.25 -23.98
CA ALA A 317 1.08 -5.62 -23.21
C ALA A 317 1.63 -4.59 -22.20
N LEU A 318 2.70 -4.93 -21.49
CA LEU A 318 3.36 -4.03 -20.55
C LEU A 318 4.01 -2.83 -21.26
N ASP A 319 4.73 -3.06 -22.34
CA ASP A 319 5.39 -2.00 -23.12
C ASP A 319 4.36 -1.05 -23.72
N LYS A 320 3.26 -1.61 -24.25
CA LYS A 320 2.15 -0.83 -24.78
C LYS A 320 1.52 0.06 -23.70
N LEU A 321 1.24 -0.50 -22.53
CA LEU A 321 0.72 0.27 -21.40
C LEU A 321 1.65 1.43 -21.07
N TYR A 322 2.93 1.17 -20.82
CA TYR A 322 3.89 2.20 -20.38
C TYR A 322 4.30 3.19 -21.49
N SER A 323 3.93 2.94 -22.76
CA SER A 323 4.16 3.89 -23.86
C SER A 323 3.50 5.26 -23.66
N VAL A 324 2.50 5.35 -22.79
CA VAL A 324 1.76 6.58 -22.48
C VAL A 324 1.99 7.09 -21.04
N ALA A 325 2.83 6.44 -20.29
CA ALA A 325 3.03 6.65 -18.84
C ALA A 325 3.27 8.13 -18.48
N ASP A 326 4.23 8.79 -19.13
CA ASP A 326 4.57 10.18 -18.82
C ASP A 326 3.44 11.15 -19.15
N ARG A 327 2.72 10.91 -20.25
CA ARG A 327 1.59 11.76 -20.64
C ARG A 327 0.43 11.68 -19.65
N VAL A 328 0.12 10.47 -19.16
CA VAL A 328 -0.90 10.28 -18.11
C VAL A 328 -0.44 10.88 -16.79
N ARG A 329 0.84 10.69 -16.44
CA ARG A 329 1.41 11.22 -15.19
C ARG A 329 1.38 12.74 -15.14
N ILE A 330 1.72 13.41 -16.24
CA ILE A 330 1.83 14.88 -16.33
C ILE A 330 0.48 15.53 -16.67
N GLY A 331 -0.39 14.84 -17.41
CA GLY A 331 -1.57 15.39 -18.06
C GLY A 331 -2.71 15.87 -17.13
N GLY A 332 -2.78 15.37 -15.89
CA GLY A 332 -3.72 15.89 -14.88
C GLY A 332 -5.19 15.45 -15.03
N ASP A 333 -5.58 14.70 -16.05
CA ASP A 333 -6.93 14.15 -16.15
C ASP A 333 -7.14 13.01 -15.14
N LYS A 334 -8.12 13.18 -14.25
CA LYS A 334 -8.38 12.25 -13.15
C LYS A 334 -8.93 10.90 -13.61
N ARG A 335 -9.74 10.87 -14.69
CA ARG A 335 -10.31 9.62 -15.20
C ARG A 335 -9.24 8.79 -15.89
N LEU A 336 -8.43 9.42 -16.76
CA LEU A 336 -7.29 8.73 -17.37
C LEU A 336 -6.30 8.23 -16.33
N ARG A 337 -6.08 9.00 -15.25
CA ARG A 337 -5.21 8.55 -14.15
C ARG A 337 -5.78 7.35 -13.42
N GLN A 338 -7.07 7.32 -13.14
CA GLN A 338 -7.74 6.20 -12.51
C GLN A 338 -7.70 4.95 -13.41
N ASP A 339 -8.05 5.10 -14.69
CA ASP A 339 -7.93 4.02 -15.67
C ASP A 339 -6.49 3.48 -15.75
N TRP A 340 -5.49 4.38 -15.76
CA TRP A 340 -4.08 4.03 -15.70
C TRP A 340 -3.72 3.20 -14.48
N ASP A 341 -4.17 3.62 -13.29
CA ASP A 341 -3.91 2.90 -12.06
C ASP A 341 -4.47 1.48 -12.09
N TYR A 342 -5.68 1.31 -12.57
CA TYR A 342 -6.33 0.00 -12.64
C TYR A 342 -5.73 -0.92 -13.69
N LEU A 343 -5.32 -0.36 -14.83
CA LEU A 343 -4.71 -1.13 -15.91
C LEU A 343 -3.29 -1.61 -15.55
N GLN A 344 -2.58 -0.94 -14.67
CA GLN A 344 -1.25 -1.35 -14.23
C GLN A 344 -1.21 -2.59 -13.34
N ALA A 345 -2.35 -3.00 -12.74
CA ALA A 345 -2.38 -4.12 -11.78
C ALA A 345 -1.71 -5.38 -12.37
N SER A 346 -0.81 -5.97 -11.60
CA SER A 346 0.00 -7.13 -12.00
C SER A 346 -0.83 -8.33 -12.47
N ASN A 347 -2.04 -8.49 -11.91
CA ASN A 347 -2.95 -9.58 -12.27
C ASN A 347 -3.37 -9.55 -13.74
N ASN A 348 -3.47 -8.36 -14.37
CA ASN A 348 -3.79 -8.24 -15.80
C ASN A 348 -2.75 -8.97 -16.67
N LEU A 349 -1.47 -8.88 -16.32
CA LEU A 349 -0.40 -9.62 -17.00
C LEU A 349 -0.37 -11.10 -16.59
N ARG A 350 -0.72 -11.41 -15.33
CA ARG A 350 -0.77 -12.80 -14.86
C ARG A 350 -1.78 -13.63 -15.65
N PHE A 351 -2.94 -13.08 -16.01
CA PHE A 351 -3.94 -13.76 -16.83
C PHE A 351 -3.45 -14.12 -18.24
N ILE A 352 -2.46 -13.37 -18.77
CA ILE A 352 -1.83 -13.59 -20.07
C ILE A 352 -0.71 -14.66 -20.01
N SER A 353 -0.35 -15.12 -18.81
CA SER A 353 0.70 -16.11 -18.65
C SER A 353 0.34 -17.45 -19.28
N THR A 354 1.29 -18.00 -20.06
CA THR A 354 1.20 -19.37 -20.62
C THR A 354 1.83 -20.41 -19.69
N LYS A 355 2.46 -19.97 -18.59
CA LYS A 355 3.08 -20.83 -17.59
C LYS A 355 2.01 -21.57 -16.79
N ALA A 356 2.25 -22.85 -16.48
CA ALA A 356 1.39 -23.59 -15.56
C ALA A 356 1.46 -22.93 -14.17
N ASN A 357 0.32 -22.60 -13.60
CA ASN A 357 0.27 -21.96 -12.29
C ASN A 357 0.45 -23.02 -11.19
N SER A 358 1.43 -22.81 -10.31
CA SER A 358 1.65 -23.68 -9.14
C SER A 358 0.53 -23.55 -8.10
N TYR A 359 -0.20 -22.43 -8.07
CA TYR A 359 -1.19 -22.09 -7.05
C TYR A 359 -2.61 -21.89 -7.59
N GLY A 360 -3.06 -22.79 -8.48
CA GLY A 360 -4.43 -22.79 -9.00
C GLY A 360 -4.66 -21.78 -10.13
N GLY A 361 -5.17 -22.27 -11.23
CA GLY A 361 -5.26 -21.56 -12.49
C GLY A 361 -6.44 -20.58 -12.59
N TYR A 362 -6.72 -19.76 -11.57
CA TYR A 362 -7.73 -18.71 -11.70
C TYR A 362 -7.31 -17.72 -12.79
N ARG A 363 -8.12 -17.60 -13.81
CA ARG A 363 -7.93 -16.70 -14.97
C ARG A 363 -9.03 -15.66 -15.09
N GLY A 364 -9.81 -15.44 -14.04
CA GLY A 364 -10.97 -14.59 -14.12
C GLY A 364 -11.99 -15.10 -15.15
N ILE A 365 -12.51 -14.20 -15.94
CA ILE A 365 -13.50 -14.47 -17.00
C ILE A 365 -12.88 -15.05 -18.29
N TYR A 366 -11.56 -15.24 -18.33
CA TYR A 366 -10.84 -15.57 -19.57
C TYR A 366 -10.74 -17.09 -19.77
N SER A 367 -11.04 -17.53 -21.01
CA SER A 367 -10.96 -18.94 -21.40
C SER A 367 -9.51 -19.40 -21.67
N SER A 368 -8.61 -18.48 -21.97
CA SER A 368 -7.21 -18.75 -22.27
C SER A 368 -6.34 -17.50 -22.08
N PRO A 369 -4.99 -17.65 -22.02
CA PRO A 369 -4.07 -16.51 -22.05
C PRO A 369 -4.25 -15.61 -23.29
N TYR A 370 -4.55 -16.18 -24.44
CA TYR A 370 -4.79 -15.44 -25.68
C TYR A 370 -6.07 -14.59 -25.60
N ASP A 371 -7.09 -15.13 -24.96
CA ASP A 371 -8.35 -14.41 -24.72
C ASP A 371 -8.13 -13.23 -23.77
N ALA A 372 -7.37 -13.44 -22.68
CA ALA A 372 -6.97 -12.37 -21.76
C ALA A 372 -6.14 -11.29 -22.48
N PHE A 373 -5.16 -11.69 -23.28
CA PHE A 373 -4.34 -10.78 -24.07
C PHE A 373 -5.18 -9.94 -25.02
N THR A 374 -6.07 -10.58 -25.78
CA THR A 374 -6.93 -9.88 -26.75
C THR A 374 -7.84 -8.87 -26.05
N ASN A 375 -8.46 -9.26 -24.95
CA ASN A 375 -9.31 -8.37 -24.16
C ASN A 375 -8.52 -7.17 -23.65
N TYR A 376 -7.37 -7.42 -23.05
CA TYR A 376 -6.53 -6.37 -22.48
C TYR A 376 -6.00 -5.41 -23.56
N MET A 377 -5.55 -5.94 -24.71
CA MET A 377 -5.06 -5.12 -25.83
C MET A 377 -6.16 -4.27 -26.48
N ASN A 378 -7.41 -4.73 -26.53
CA ASN A 378 -8.54 -3.92 -26.98
C ASN A 378 -8.77 -2.74 -26.02
N ILE A 379 -8.75 -2.97 -24.70
CA ILE A 379 -8.86 -1.94 -23.68
C ILE A 379 -7.70 -0.94 -23.79
N LEU A 380 -6.46 -1.43 -23.91
CA LEU A 380 -5.30 -0.57 -24.12
C LEU A 380 -5.39 0.25 -25.39
N GLY A 381 -5.95 -0.33 -26.48
CA GLY A 381 -6.21 0.37 -27.74
C GLY A 381 -7.09 1.60 -27.53
N ASP A 382 -8.21 1.44 -26.82
CA ASP A 382 -9.10 2.55 -26.50
C ASP A 382 -8.44 3.56 -25.56
N PHE A 383 -7.85 3.08 -24.49
CA PHE A 383 -7.18 3.93 -23.49
C PHE A 383 -6.10 4.82 -24.12
N ILE A 384 -5.23 4.23 -24.95
CA ILE A 384 -4.16 4.95 -25.62
C ILE A 384 -4.71 5.95 -26.64
N THR A 385 -5.80 5.61 -27.34
CA THR A 385 -6.47 6.55 -28.25
C THR A 385 -6.96 7.78 -27.49
N ARG A 386 -7.62 7.61 -26.34
CA ARG A 386 -8.05 8.70 -25.47
C ARG A 386 -6.88 9.56 -24.96
N VAL A 387 -5.76 8.89 -24.58
CA VAL A 387 -4.54 9.63 -24.18
C VAL A 387 -3.98 10.42 -25.36
N ASN A 388 -3.95 9.86 -26.57
CA ASN A 388 -3.45 10.57 -27.75
C ASN A 388 -4.32 11.74 -28.16
N GLU A 389 -5.64 11.66 -27.98
CA GLU A 389 -6.59 12.73 -28.26
C GLU A 389 -6.43 13.91 -27.26
N LEU A 390 -6.25 13.60 -25.97
CA LEU A 390 -6.08 14.62 -24.93
C LEU A 390 -4.65 15.18 -24.86
N TYR A 391 -3.66 14.33 -25.12
CA TYR A 391 -2.23 14.64 -25.01
C TYR A 391 -1.49 14.15 -26.27
N PRO A 392 -1.65 14.82 -27.43
CA PRO A 392 -1.02 14.40 -28.69
C PRO A 392 0.50 14.40 -28.59
N LEU A 393 1.15 13.52 -29.37
CA LEU A 393 2.61 13.42 -29.42
C LEU A 393 3.27 14.57 -30.18
N GLU A 394 2.57 15.12 -31.16
CA GLU A 394 3.01 16.27 -31.94
C GLU A 394 2.50 17.55 -31.26
N ILE A 395 3.28 18.09 -30.35
CA ILE A 395 3.12 19.46 -29.86
C ILE A 395 3.91 20.34 -30.84
N ASP A 396 3.24 21.39 -31.36
CA ASP A 396 3.94 22.40 -32.14
C ASP A 396 5.16 22.90 -31.34
N ASN A 397 6.35 22.97 -31.98
CA ASN A 397 7.60 23.32 -31.29
C ASN A 397 7.51 24.64 -30.53
N ASP A 398 6.67 25.58 -30.97
CA ASP A 398 6.45 26.84 -30.28
C ASP A 398 5.64 26.70 -29.00
N GLU A 399 4.65 25.80 -28.98
CA GLU A 399 3.84 25.46 -27.80
C GLU A 399 4.66 24.67 -26.77
N LEU A 400 5.50 23.75 -27.22
CA LEU A 400 6.44 23.02 -26.37
C LEU A 400 7.46 23.94 -25.70
N ASN A 401 8.02 24.90 -26.45
CA ASN A 401 8.97 25.87 -25.92
C ASN A 401 8.30 26.84 -24.93
N ALA A 402 7.05 27.23 -25.17
CA ALA A 402 6.25 28.04 -24.24
C ALA A 402 5.94 27.28 -22.95
N LEU A 403 5.57 25.98 -23.03
CA LEU A 403 5.34 25.12 -21.89
C LEU A 403 6.62 24.87 -21.07
N LEU A 404 7.73 24.55 -21.72
CA LEU A 404 9.03 24.38 -21.07
C LEU A 404 9.50 25.66 -20.36
N THR A 405 9.26 26.82 -20.97
CA THR A 405 9.53 28.11 -20.35
C THR A 405 8.65 28.36 -19.12
N THR A 406 7.38 28.00 -19.21
CA THR A 406 6.43 28.12 -18.09
C THR A 406 6.81 27.19 -16.93
N ILE A 407 7.16 25.93 -17.22
CA ILE A 407 7.61 24.95 -16.22
C ILE A 407 8.90 25.43 -15.53
N LYS A 408 9.85 25.97 -16.31
CA LYS A 408 11.08 26.53 -15.77
C LYS A 408 10.79 27.70 -14.85
N ASN A 409 9.95 28.66 -15.28
CA ASN A 409 9.58 29.82 -14.46
C ASN A 409 8.86 29.41 -13.17
N GLN A 410 7.97 28.42 -13.23
CA GLN A 410 7.30 27.86 -12.03
C GLN A 410 8.29 27.14 -11.11
N GLY A 411 9.27 26.46 -11.65
CA GLY A 411 10.36 25.85 -10.89
C GLY A 411 11.20 26.89 -10.15
N ASP A 412 11.57 27.97 -10.84
CA ASP A 412 12.32 29.07 -10.26
C ASP A 412 11.50 29.80 -9.17
N GLU A 413 10.18 30.00 -9.37
CA GLU A 413 9.28 30.56 -8.36
C GLU A 413 9.12 29.65 -7.12
N LEU A 414 9.05 28.34 -7.31
CA LEU A 414 9.00 27.37 -6.21
C LEU A 414 10.28 27.40 -5.40
N GLU A 415 11.44 27.45 -6.05
CA GLU A 415 12.74 27.55 -5.36
C GLU A 415 12.87 28.84 -4.54
N VAL A 416 12.34 29.96 -5.05
CA VAL A 416 12.30 31.22 -4.31
C VAL A 416 11.36 31.12 -3.09
N LYS A 417 10.18 30.53 -3.25
CA LYS A 417 9.24 30.31 -2.13
C LYS A 417 9.77 29.35 -1.08
N ASP A 418 10.47 28.30 -1.48
CA ASP A 418 11.10 27.36 -0.54
C ASP A 418 12.17 28.06 0.29
N LYS A 419 13.01 28.89 -0.33
CA LYS A 419 13.98 29.73 0.38
C LYS A 419 13.33 30.72 1.35
N GLU A 420 12.15 31.24 1.00
CA GLU A 420 11.39 32.16 1.86
C GLU A 420 10.74 31.38 3.04
N ILE A 421 10.19 30.21 2.77
CA ILE A 421 9.67 29.30 3.81
C ILE A 421 10.77 28.93 4.81
N ASP A 422 11.97 28.62 4.35
CA ASP A 422 13.09 28.28 5.23
C ASP A 422 13.55 29.48 6.07
N LYS A 423 13.52 30.69 5.50
CA LYS A 423 13.80 31.93 6.26
C LYS A 423 12.74 32.17 7.34
N LEU A 424 11.46 31.97 6.99
CA LEU A 424 10.35 32.13 7.93
C LEU A 424 10.39 31.09 9.05
N LYS A 425 10.70 29.82 8.74
CA LYS A 425 10.90 28.77 9.74
C LYS A 425 12.04 29.11 10.71
N ASN A 426 13.16 29.60 10.18
CA ASN A 426 14.28 30.03 11.02
C ASN A 426 13.94 31.24 11.90
N LEU A 427 13.11 32.16 11.40
CA LEU A 427 12.64 33.30 12.17
C LEU A 427 11.69 32.87 13.28
N ILE A 428 10.73 32.00 12.97
CA ILE A 428 9.81 31.41 13.96
C ILE A 428 10.60 30.72 15.08
N GLY A 429 11.57 29.86 14.73
CA GLY A 429 12.38 29.18 15.74
C GLY A 429 13.26 30.13 16.59
N ARG A 430 13.63 31.34 16.09
CA ARG A 430 14.27 32.37 16.90
C ARG A 430 13.30 33.05 17.85
N LEU A 431 12.11 33.40 17.35
CA LEU A 431 11.07 34.05 18.14
C LEU A 431 10.54 33.14 19.25
N GLU A 432 10.40 31.86 18.99
CA GLU A 432 10.03 30.85 19.98
C GLU A 432 11.08 30.73 21.10
N LYS A 433 12.37 30.71 20.75
CA LYS A 433 13.47 30.72 21.71
C LYS A 433 13.50 32.03 22.54
N GLU A 434 13.25 33.16 21.90
CA GLU A 434 13.18 34.45 22.60
C GLU A 434 11.94 34.54 23.49
N ALA A 435 10.82 33.98 23.11
CA ALA A 435 9.60 33.89 23.93
C ALA A 435 9.83 32.99 25.15
N GLN A 436 10.44 31.80 24.97
CA GLN A 436 10.82 30.95 26.09
C GLN A 436 11.81 31.60 27.04
N ALA A 437 12.82 32.29 26.53
CA ALA A 437 13.78 33.01 27.38
C ALA A 437 13.15 34.19 28.15
N ARG A 438 12.10 34.81 27.60
CA ARG A 438 11.33 35.86 28.33
C ARG A 438 10.42 35.29 29.38
N GLU A 439 9.85 34.12 29.16
CA GLU A 439 9.02 33.39 30.13
C GLU A 439 9.87 32.87 31.31
N GLU A 440 11.08 32.41 31.06
CA GLU A 440 12.05 32.00 32.09
C GLU A 440 12.68 33.18 32.83
N ALA A 441 12.70 34.38 32.25
CA ALA A 441 13.27 35.61 32.84
C ALA A 441 12.25 36.47 33.60
N ALA A 442 10.98 36.09 33.63
CA ALA A 442 9.96 36.85 34.39
C ALA A 442 10.11 36.60 35.88
N PRO A 443 10.30 37.64 36.72
CA PRO A 443 10.39 37.46 38.18
C PRO A 443 9.03 37.02 38.73
N ALA A 444 9.05 36.08 39.68
CA ALA A 444 7.88 35.63 40.41
C ALA A 444 7.13 36.85 41.02
N GLU A 445 5.91 37.06 40.61
CA GLU A 445 5.02 38.09 41.12
C GLU A 445 4.79 37.90 42.61
N ALA A 446 5.04 38.96 43.37
CA ALA A 446 4.68 39.06 44.77
C ALA A 446 3.15 39.23 44.93
N PRO A 447 2.54 38.79 46.05
CA PRO A 447 1.08 38.72 46.19
C PRO A 447 0.43 40.10 46.17
N ALA A 448 -0.67 40.21 45.43
CA ALA A 448 -1.48 41.42 45.29
C ALA A 448 -2.15 41.85 46.59
N PRO A 449 -2.28 43.16 46.84
CA PRO A 449 -3.12 43.66 47.90
C PRO A 449 -4.59 43.78 47.49
N GLU A 450 -5.47 43.58 48.45
CA GLU A 450 -6.93 43.61 48.42
C GLU A 450 -7.55 44.83 47.73
N ALA A 451 -8.62 44.57 47.01
CA ALA A 451 -9.47 45.55 46.35
C ALA A 451 -10.39 46.33 47.30
N PRO A 452 -10.73 47.56 47.02
CA PRO A 452 -11.97 48.15 47.52
C PRO A 452 -13.04 48.25 46.42
N ALA A 453 -14.26 48.24 46.95
CA ALA A 453 -15.58 48.08 46.34
C ALA A 453 -15.93 48.99 45.16
N ALA A 454 -16.86 48.47 44.35
CA ALA A 454 -17.55 49.14 43.25
C ALA A 454 -18.40 50.34 43.63
N PRO A 455 -18.70 51.23 42.68
CA PRO A 455 -20.11 51.50 42.43
C PRO A 455 -20.55 51.57 40.95
N ALA A 456 -21.77 51.03 40.80
CA ALA A 456 -22.91 51.51 39.98
C ALA A 456 -22.80 51.68 38.43
N GLU A 457 -23.68 50.97 37.83
CA GLU A 457 -24.22 50.95 36.48
C GLU A 457 -24.43 52.28 35.76
N THR A 458 -24.27 52.28 34.45
CA THR A 458 -25.20 52.88 33.44
C THR A 458 -24.95 52.33 32.03
N PRO A 459 -25.93 52.40 31.11
CA PRO A 459 -26.27 51.31 30.20
C PRO A 459 -25.75 51.47 28.77
N ALA A 460 -25.78 50.35 28.01
CA ALA A 460 -25.42 50.21 26.62
C ALA A 460 -26.37 50.94 25.62
N PRO A 461 -25.91 51.36 24.47
CA PRO A 461 -26.78 51.60 23.33
C PRO A 461 -26.81 50.41 22.33
N LYS A 462 -28.00 50.29 21.80
CA LYS A 462 -28.55 49.22 20.93
C LYS A 462 -27.85 49.16 19.56
N ALA A 463 -27.69 47.94 19.09
CA ALA A 463 -27.36 47.58 17.73
C ALA A 463 -28.50 47.91 16.77
N GLU A 464 -28.16 48.49 15.64
CA GLU A 464 -29.05 48.76 14.54
C GLU A 464 -29.07 47.61 13.52
N LYS A 465 -30.27 47.21 13.14
CA LYS A 465 -30.56 46.12 12.20
C LYS A 465 -30.49 46.63 10.77
N ALA A 466 -29.86 45.88 9.87
CA ALA A 466 -30.04 46.01 8.43
C ALA A 466 -31.13 45.04 7.93
N PRO A 467 -31.87 45.38 6.86
CA PRO A 467 -33.15 44.79 6.57
C PRO A 467 -33.10 43.59 5.61
N ALA A 468 -34.05 42.70 5.81
CA ALA A 468 -34.36 41.55 4.96
C ALA A 468 -35.11 41.98 3.69
N ALA A 469 -34.84 41.30 2.58
CA ALA A 469 -35.73 41.33 1.41
C ALA A 469 -36.31 39.92 1.21
N ALA A 470 -37.63 39.85 1.36
CA ALA A 470 -38.48 38.73 1.04
C ALA A 470 -38.84 38.69 -0.44
N HIS A 471 -39.07 37.48 -0.96
CA HIS A 471 -40.21 37.19 -1.83
C HIS A 471 -40.35 35.67 -2.06
N THR A 472 -41.36 35.11 -1.42
CA THR A 472 -42.15 33.96 -1.95
C THR A 472 -43.33 34.51 -2.76
N PRO A 473 -43.92 33.77 -3.72
CA PRO A 473 -45.18 33.10 -3.34
C PRO A 473 -45.38 31.66 -3.87
N LYS A 474 -46.21 30.95 -3.11
CA LYS A 474 -46.91 29.70 -3.39
C LYS A 474 -47.96 29.82 -4.51
N LYS A 475 -48.20 28.69 -5.23
CA LYS A 475 -49.51 28.15 -5.64
C LYS A 475 -49.36 26.67 -6.03
N LYS A 476 -49.94 25.70 -5.30
CA LYS A 476 -51.24 25.02 -5.44
C LYS A 476 -51.52 24.60 -6.91
N GLY A 477 -51.56 23.33 -7.23
CA GLY A 477 -52.45 22.28 -6.88
C GLY A 477 -52.84 21.54 -8.17
N GLY A 478 -53.13 20.25 -8.12
CA GLY A 478 -53.73 19.53 -9.23
C GLY A 478 -53.47 18.02 -9.19
N LYS A 479 -54.37 17.27 -8.59
CA LYS A 479 -54.57 15.80 -8.68
C LYS A 479 -55.06 15.40 -10.08
N HIS A 480 -54.64 14.20 -10.52
CA HIS A 480 -55.43 13.12 -11.18
C HIS A 480 -54.39 12.16 -11.76
N GLY A 481 -54.35 10.88 -11.51
CA GLY A 481 -55.43 9.92 -11.47
C GLY A 481 -55.43 9.08 -12.75
N GLY A 482 -55.10 7.79 -12.63
CA GLY A 482 -55.59 6.82 -13.61
C GLY A 482 -54.56 5.90 -14.26
N LYS A 483 -54.45 4.69 -13.74
CA LYS A 483 -54.45 3.36 -14.40
C LYS A 483 -54.03 3.26 -15.89
N ARG A 484 -52.99 2.55 -16.20
CA ARG A 484 -53.00 1.14 -16.69
C ARG A 484 -51.60 0.57 -16.64
#